data_6474663c515183879d28612242e7541b
#
_entry.id   6474663c515183879d28612242e7541b
#
_cell.length_a   1.000
_cell.length_b   1.000
_cell.length_c   1.000
_cell.angle_alpha   90.00
_cell.angle_beta   90.00
_cell.angle_gamma   90.00
#
_symmetry.space_group_name_H-M   'P 1'
#
loop_
_entity.id
_entity.type
_entity.pdbx_description
1 polymer ?
#
loop_
_entity_poly.entity_id
_entity_poly.type
_entity_poly.pdbx_seq_one_letter_code
_entity_poly.pdbx_strand_id
1 'polypeptide(L)'
;MIEALVENPDRRFIYVEMAYFWRWWIVQTDAIKSQVRELVNSGRLEFISGGWCMHDEATTHYNSIIDQHTLGAQFLYDEFGECATIKIGWQIDPFGHSREVASLFAQVSFLFHL
;
A
#
# COMPACT_ATOMS: atom_id res chain seq x y z
N MET A 1 -0.38 -14.31 8.18
CA MET A 1 -0.87 -13.82 6.86
C MET A 1 -0.24 -14.60 5.70
N ILE A 2 1.04 -14.50 5.45
CA ILE A 2 1.68 -15.16 4.27
C ILE A 2 1.50 -16.67 4.29
N GLU A 3 1.75 -17.34 5.40
CA GLU A 3 1.53 -18.78 5.55
C GLU A 3 0.11 -19.19 5.15
N ALA A 4 -0.89 -18.47 5.63
CA ALA A 4 -2.29 -18.73 5.32
C ALA A 4 -2.63 -18.54 3.84
N LEU A 5 -1.97 -17.60 3.16
CA LEU A 5 -2.13 -17.41 1.71
C LEU A 5 -1.45 -18.51 0.91
N VAL A 6 -0.27 -18.94 1.34
CA VAL A 6 0.48 -20.02 0.69
C VAL A 6 -0.24 -21.35 0.85
N GLU A 7 -0.82 -21.62 2.04
CA GLU A 7 -1.52 -22.84 2.36
C GLU A 7 -2.77 -23.08 1.50
N ASN A 8 -3.49 -22.02 1.15
CA ASN A 8 -4.73 -22.14 0.38
C ASN A 8 -4.74 -21.15 -0.80
N PRO A 9 -4.73 -21.65 -2.05
CA PRO A 9 -4.66 -20.83 -3.25
C PRO A 9 -5.90 -19.95 -3.50
N ASP A 10 -7.03 -20.25 -2.87
CA ASP A 10 -8.25 -19.46 -3.02
C ASP A 10 -8.29 -18.22 -2.14
N ARG A 11 -7.41 -18.14 -1.14
CA ARG A 11 -7.35 -16.98 -0.23
C ARG A 11 -6.70 -15.80 -0.90
N ARG A 12 -7.26 -14.62 -0.61
CA ARG A 12 -6.76 -13.30 -1.03
C ARG A 12 -6.70 -12.37 0.17
N PHE A 13 -5.83 -11.37 0.11
CA PHE A 13 -5.67 -10.41 1.18
C PHE A 13 -5.28 -9.04 0.64
N ILE A 14 -5.74 -7.99 1.34
CA ILE A 14 -5.32 -6.61 1.09
C ILE A 14 -4.50 -6.09 2.27
N TYR A 15 -3.50 -5.26 2.00
CA TYR A 15 -2.69 -4.62 3.02
C TYR A 15 -2.62 -3.11 2.78
N VAL A 16 -2.65 -2.30 3.85
CA VAL A 16 -2.87 -0.84 3.73
C VAL A 16 -1.62 -0.03 4.08
N GLU A 17 -1.08 -0.16 5.29
CA GLU A 17 -0.06 0.72 5.84
C GLU A 17 1.35 0.16 5.60
N MET A 18 2.12 0.84 4.75
CA MET A 18 3.43 0.35 4.32
C MET A 18 4.48 0.36 5.43
N ALA A 19 4.38 1.22 6.45
CA ALA A 19 5.31 1.24 7.57
C ALA A 19 5.37 -0.10 8.30
N TYR A 20 4.22 -0.69 8.60
CA TYR A 20 4.15 -1.99 9.27
C TYR A 20 4.61 -3.13 8.38
N PHE A 21 4.22 -3.09 7.10
CA PHE A 21 4.67 -4.07 6.13
C PHE A 21 6.18 -4.00 5.93
N TRP A 22 6.76 -2.81 5.77
CA TRP A 22 8.20 -2.60 5.64
C TRP A 22 8.96 -3.14 6.85
N ARG A 23 8.51 -2.84 8.06
CA ARG A 23 9.14 -3.32 9.30
C ARG A 23 9.20 -4.84 9.38
N TRP A 24 8.16 -5.50 8.91
CA TRP A 24 8.14 -6.95 8.79
C TRP A 24 9.03 -7.44 7.64
N TRP A 25 8.97 -6.78 6.50
CA TRP A 25 9.66 -7.15 5.27
C TRP A 25 11.18 -7.18 5.39
N ILE A 26 11.78 -6.19 6.02
CA ILE A 26 13.24 -6.04 6.11
C ILE A 26 13.94 -7.17 6.90
N VAL A 27 13.22 -7.87 7.75
CA VAL A 27 13.75 -8.98 8.54
C VAL A 27 13.45 -10.36 7.94
N GLN A 28 12.79 -10.43 6.80
CA GLN A 28 12.43 -11.68 6.17
C GLN A 28 13.58 -12.26 5.33
N THR A 29 13.59 -13.59 5.19
CA THR A 29 14.53 -14.32 4.34
C THR A 29 14.17 -14.14 2.86
N ASP A 30 15.13 -14.36 1.96
CA ASP A 30 14.91 -14.26 0.52
C ASP A 30 13.84 -15.25 0.03
N ALA A 31 13.75 -16.43 0.65
CA ALA A 31 12.70 -17.41 0.35
C ALA A 31 11.29 -16.87 0.62
N ILE A 32 11.08 -16.23 1.78
CA ILE A 32 9.79 -15.60 2.12
C ILE A 32 9.52 -14.40 1.21
N LYS A 33 10.53 -13.59 0.92
CA LYS A 33 10.40 -12.46 -0.01
C LYS A 33 9.97 -12.91 -1.40
N SER A 34 10.52 -14.01 -1.90
CA SER A 34 10.12 -14.58 -3.19
C SER A 34 8.67 -15.05 -3.19
N GLN A 35 8.22 -15.73 -2.14
CA GLN A 35 6.82 -16.14 -1.99
C GLN A 35 5.87 -14.94 -1.98
N VAL A 36 6.23 -13.87 -1.27
CA VAL A 36 5.43 -12.63 -1.24
C VAL A 36 5.35 -11.99 -2.62
N ARG A 37 6.46 -11.92 -3.36
CA ARG A 37 6.45 -11.40 -4.74
C ARG A 37 5.53 -12.21 -5.65
N GLU A 38 5.51 -13.52 -5.53
CA GLU A 38 4.57 -14.38 -6.27
C GLU A 38 3.11 -14.08 -5.90
N LEU A 39 2.81 -13.88 -4.61
CA LEU A 39 1.48 -13.52 -4.16
C LEU A 39 1.02 -12.15 -4.71
N VAL A 40 1.92 -11.17 -4.75
CA VAL A 40 1.64 -9.84 -5.33
C VAL A 40 1.45 -9.95 -6.85
N ASN A 41 2.33 -10.64 -7.55
CA ASN A 41 2.26 -10.81 -9.00
C ASN A 41 1.01 -11.57 -9.46
N SER A 42 0.55 -12.53 -8.67
CA SER A 42 -0.69 -13.27 -8.94
C SER A 42 -1.97 -12.53 -8.53
N GLY A 43 -1.87 -11.35 -7.92
CA GLY A 43 -3.00 -10.58 -7.41
C GLY A 43 -3.68 -11.17 -6.18
N ARG A 44 -3.02 -12.09 -5.49
CA ARG A 44 -3.53 -12.70 -4.25
C ARG A 44 -3.24 -11.87 -3.01
N LEU A 45 -2.17 -11.09 -3.04
CA LEU A 45 -1.87 -10.03 -2.07
C LEU A 45 -1.85 -8.71 -2.81
N GLU A 46 -2.71 -7.78 -2.44
CA GLU A 46 -2.82 -6.46 -3.04
C GLU A 46 -2.57 -5.38 -1.99
N PHE A 47 -1.81 -4.36 -2.37
CA PHE A 47 -1.62 -3.17 -1.54
C PHE A 47 -2.63 -2.11 -1.97
N ILE A 48 -3.33 -1.54 -0.99
CA ILE A 48 -4.30 -0.46 -1.20
C ILE A 48 -3.91 0.75 -0.36
N SER A 49 -4.38 1.94 -0.72
CA SER A 49 -3.98 3.24 -0.19
C SER A 49 -2.50 3.58 -0.44
N GLY A 50 -1.57 2.72 -0.12
CA GLY A 50 -0.15 2.84 -0.44
C GLY A 50 0.62 3.87 0.36
N GLY A 51 -0.01 4.54 1.32
CA GLY A 51 0.66 5.46 2.22
C GLY A 51 1.57 4.75 3.23
N TRP A 52 2.57 5.48 3.73
CA TRP A 52 3.42 4.96 4.81
C TRP A 52 2.60 4.63 6.05
N CYS A 53 1.63 5.50 6.35
CA CYS A 53 0.58 5.27 7.35
C CYS A 53 -0.78 5.71 6.79
N MET A 54 -1.86 5.44 7.51
CA MET A 54 -3.18 6.01 7.24
C MET A 54 -3.28 7.34 7.97
N HIS A 55 -3.20 8.47 7.22
CA HIS A 55 -3.22 9.80 7.79
C HIS A 55 -4.62 10.22 8.23
N ASP A 56 -4.72 11.10 9.23
CA ASP A 56 -5.94 11.81 9.58
C ASP A 56 -6.23 12.91 8.54
N GLU A 57 -7.39 12.89 7.93
CA GLU A 57 -7.80 13.90 6.95
C GLU A 57 -8.11 15.26 7.59
N ALA A 58 -8.52 15.30 8.85
CA ALA A 58 -8.96 16.52 9.52
C ALA A 58 -7.82 17.42 9.98
N THR A 59 -6.68 16.85 10.38
CA THR A 59 -5.59 17.59 11.06
C THR A 59 -4.27 17.55 10.31
N THR A 60 -4.09 16.65 9.34
CA THR A 60 -2.82 16.48 8.65
C THR A 60 -2.61 17.54 7.58
N HIS A 61 -1.40 18.15 7.56
CA HIS A 61 -1.02 19.07 6.50
C HIS A 61 -0.83 18.33 5.17
N TYR A 62 -1.27 18.94 4.06
CA TYR A 62 -1.27 18.30 2.75
C TYR A 62 0.12 17.89 2.26
N ASN A 63 1.18 18.62 2.59
CA ASN A 63 2.57 18.22 2.24
C ASN A 63 2.94 16.88 2.86
N SER A 64 2.59 16.66 4.12
CA SER A 64 2.85 15.38 4.80
C SER A 64 2.04 14.24 4.21
N ILE A 65 0.83 14.49 3.73
CA ILE A 65 0.01 13.50 3.02
C ILE A 65 0.69 13.08 1.72
N ILE A 66 1.18 14.04 0.94
CA ILE A 66 1.90 13.78 -0.31
C ILE A 66 3.20 13.01 -0.02
N ASP A 67 4.00 13.47 0.93
CA ASP A 67 5.29 12.86 1.26
C ASP A 67 5.14 11.42 1.72
N GLN A 68 4.18 11.13 2.59
CA GLN A 68 3.96 9.78 3.09
C GLN A 68 3.46 8.81 2.00
N HIS A 69 2.64 9.27 1.07
CA HIS A 69 2.20 8.47 -0.06
C HIS A 69 3.33 8.25 -1.07
N THR A 70 4.16 9.25 -1.30
CA THR A 70 5.36 9.14 -2.14
C THR A 70 6.32 8.11 -1.57
N LEU A 71 6.57 8.14 -0.26
CA LEU A 71 7.44 7.16 0.41
C LEU A 71 6.90 5.73 0.29
N GLY A 72 5.61 5.53 0.53
CA GLY A 72 4.98 4.22 0.42
C GLY A 72 4.99 3.67 -1.01
N ALA A 73 4.67 4.52 -1.99
CA ALA A 73 4.68 4.15 -3.41
C ALA A 73 6.09 3.81 -3.90
N GLN A 74 7.10 4.59 -3.50
CA GLN A 74 8.49 4.31 -3.86
C GLN A 74 8.95 2.96 -3.30
N PHE A 75 8.67 2.68 -2.04
CA PHE A 75 8.97 1.39 -1.44
C PHE A 75 8.33 0.22 -2.20
N LEU A 76 7.04 0.33 -2.54
CA LEU A 76 6.33 -0.71 -3.28
C LEU A 76 6.91 -0.92 -4.68
N TYR A 77 7.24 0.17 -5.37
CA TYR A 77 7.83 0.09 -6.70
C TYR A 77 9.22 -0.56 -6.66
N ASP A 78 10.07 -0.18 -5.71
CA ASP A 78 11.43 -0.72 -5.57
C ASP A 78 11.43 -2.21 -5.26
N GLU A 79 10.46 -2.70 -4.48
CA GLU A 79 10.42 -4.10 -4.06
C GLU A 79 9.59 -5.01 -4.96
N PHE A 80 8.52 -4.49 -5.58
CA PHE A 80 7.54 -5.28 -6.34
C PHE A 80 7.31 -4.81 -7.78
N GLY A 81 7.81 -3.64 -8.16
CA GLY A 81 7.61 -3.07 -9.48
C GLY A 81 6.15 -2.64 -9.74
N GLU A 82 5.76 -2.63 -11.00
CA GLU A 82 4.43 -2.15 -11.44
C GLU A 82 3.26 -2.99 -10.92
N CYS A 83 3.48 -4.27 -10.59
CA CYS A 83 2.44 -5.15 -10.08
C CYS A 83 1.85 -4.69 -8.74
N ALA A 84 2.59 -3.88 -7.98
CA ALA A 84 2.15 -3.31 -6.71
C ALA A 84 1.59 -1.89 -6.84
N THR A 85 1.29 -1.43 -8.05
CA THR A 85 0.69 -0.11 -8.28
C THR A 85 -0.65 0.01 -7.56
N ILE A 86 -0.77 1.07 -6.75
CA ILE A 86 -1.98 1.34 -5.98
C ILE A 86 -3.11 1.82 -6.89
N LYS A 87 -4.29 1.22 -6.73
CA LYS A 87 -5.49 1.54 -7.52
C LYS A 87 -6.66 1.99 -6.66
N ILE A 88 -6.62 1.72 -5.36
CA ILE A 88 -7.73 1.91 -4.43
C ILE A 88 -7.26 2.76 -3.26
N GLY A 89 -7.95 3.86 -2.99
CA GLY A 89 -7.80 4.64 -1.76
C GLY A 89 -8.54 3.95 -0.60
N TRP A 90 -8.01 4.10 0.62
CA TRP A 90 -8.58 3.48 1.81
C TRP A 90 -8.49 4.41 3.02
N GLN A 91 -9.65 4.82 3.53
CA GLN A 91 -9.79 5.66 4.73
C GLN A 91 -11.01 5.19 5.52
N ILE A 92 -10.78 4.47 6.60
CA ILE A 92 -11.86 3.83 7.38
C ILE A 92 -12.04 4.40 8.79
N ASP A 93 -11.16 5.29 9.22
CA ASP A 93 -11.17 5.89 10.55
C ASP A 93 -11.10 7.44 10.52
N PRO A 94 -11.87 8.12 9.66
CA PRO A 94 -11.82 9.57 9.56
C PRO A 94 -12.54 10.24 10.73
N PHE A 95 -11.91 11.29 11.27
CA PHE A 95 -12.51 12.23 12.21
C PHE A 95 -13.07 13.47 11.48
N GLY A 96 -13.41 13.32 10.24
CA GLY A 96 -13.85 14.29 9.28
C GLY A 96 -13.11 14.09 7.95
N HIS A 97 -13.81 14.30 6.84
CA HIS A 97 -13.24 14.18 5.50
C HIS A 97 -12.73 15.52 4.99
N SER A 98 -11.63 15.49 4.25
CA SER A 98 -11.09 16.64 3.54
C SER A 98 -11.36 16.50 2.03
N ARG A 99 -11.92 17.55 1.44
CA ARG A 99 -12.08 17.64 -0.02
C ARG A 99 -10.72 17.55 -0.74
N GLU A 100 -9.68 18.13 -0.13
CA GLU A 100 -8.33 18.10 -0.68
C GLU A 100 -7.75 16.69 -0.71
N VAL A 101 -8.01 15.87 0.29
CA VAL A 101 -7.58 14.45 0.30
C VAL A 101 -8.23 13.66 -0.84
N ALA A 102 -9.52 13.88 -1.09
CA ALA A 102 -10.19 13.26 -2.23
C ALA A 102 -9.55 13.69 -3.57
N SER A 103 -9.20 14.96 -3.70
CA SER A 103 -8.50 15.50 -4.87
C SER A 103 -7.10 14.88 -5.03
N LEU A 104 -6.33 14.82 -3.96
CA LEU A 104 -5.00 14.21 -3.96
C LEU A 104 -5.04 12.73 -4.32
N PHE A 105 -5.97 11.98 -3.79
CA PHE A 105 -6.15 10.56 -4.11
C PHE A 105 -6.50 10.34 -5.58
N ALA A 106 -7.35 11.20 -6.15
CA ALA A 106 -7.66 11.15 -7.57
C ALA A 106 -6.42 11.43 -8.44
N GLN A 107 -5.59 12.39 -8.05
CA GLN A 107 -4.36 12.74 -8.76
C GLN A 107 -3.30 11.65 -8.64
N VAL A 108 -3.11 11.07 -7.46
CA VAL A 108 -2.14 10.00 -7.23
C VAL A 108 -2.46 8.76 -8.04
N SER A 109 -3.73 8.38 -8.18
CA SER A 109 -4.11 7.25 -9.01
C SER A 109 -3.87 7.48 -10.51
N PHE A 110 -3.85 8.73 -10.98
CA PHE A 110 -3.49 9.08 -12.36
C PHE A 110 -1.97 9.18 -12.58
N LEU A 111 -1.22 9.58 -11.57
CA LEU A 111 0.25 9.70 -11.67
C LEU A 111 0.97 8.35 -11.79
N PHE A 112 0.37 7.27 -11.34
CA PHE A 112 0.92 5.92 -11.42
C PHE A 112 0.48 5.16 -12.70
N HIS A 113 -0.30 5.77 -13.57
CA HIS A 113 -0.71 5.23 -14.86
C HIS A 113 0.01 5.87 -16.06
N LEU A 114 0.95 6.77 -15.80
CA LEU A 114 1.85 7.36 -16.80
C LEU A 114 3.23 6.70 -16.67
#